data_a84328c84947c06cb546c8d9ccd297c5
#
_entry.id   a84328c84947c06cb546c8d9ccd297c5
#
_cell.length_a   1.000
_cell.length_b   1.000
_cell.length_c   1.000
_cell.angle_alpha   90.00
_cell.angle_beta   90.00
_cell.angle_gamma   90.00
#
_symmetry.space_group_name_H-M   'P 1'
#
loop_
_entity.id
_entity.type
_entity.pdbx_description
1 polymer ?
#
loop_
_entity_poly.entity_id
_entity_poly.type
_entity_poly.pdbx_seq_one_letter_code
_entity_poly.pdbx_strand_id
1 'polypeptide(L)'
;MASAGEAATAAATATSPSGETIYVLSSQRSFGWVGLAAVLARAGKLDALTVLDEGKAAGSATMLPVARLGQTKRAITRVIASTGLDSVRVVTPAVRFAGSLVESVAAADVHALLQDAARAGGSAGGATGTPTLLAPALDTARATANARRPRTDAFGAIEKTFMTIADLPGVPGHEWRVREAITALLPAWAKSRAVVDSAGNLIVAVGPERDSVAFIAHMDEVSFEVEAIARDGTVRLARRGGVVPSAWEGQPAALHFDRVGSSEAAPSLRGVFVPRDSARLKAPGVSTAWFGVDSATPVAQGVRVGNAVTGYKRSSRLGGTRLTGRGSDDRTGSTALLHAVQRINPNTLTHKVLFVWSVREEGGLLGAGAFGANHGRSLQRIYSVDTFVSSDTPLEDKAFAYAPLGQGFVLRGLDDGAISPPAERERVLAVARAQGIPVQPGTTHGSTDGSAIAPYGAPNVGLSWPGRYSHTPGEVLDLRDVEALVRIITALAVAR
;
A
#
# COMPACT_ATOMS: atom_id res chain seq x y z
N MET A 1 -10.58 -12.21 16.49
CA MET A 1 -9.56 -11.17 16.35
C MET A 1 -10.18 -10.05 15.53
N ALA A 2 -10.48 -8.92 16.16
CA ALA A 2 -10.86 -7.72 15.43
C ALA A 2 -9.67 -7.32 14.56
N SER A 3 -9.91 -7.04 13.29
CA SER A 3 -8.86 -6.61 12.36
C SER A 3 -8.37 -5.23 12.77
N ALA A 4 -7.09 -4.94 12.57
CA ALA A 4 -6.47 -3.65 12.87
C ALA A 4 -7.15 -2.43 12.16
N GLY A 5 -8.05 -2.68 11.22
CA GLY A 5 -8.88 -1.65 10.58
C GLY A 5 -10.04 -1.14 11.45
N GLU A 6 -10.39 -1.82 12.54
CA GLU A 6 -11.51 -1.44 13.41
C GLU A 6 -11.07 -0.60 14.62
N ALA A 7 -9.78 -0.44 14.87
CA ALA A 7 -9.25 0.37 15.97
C ALA A 7 -9.58 1.87 15.84
N ALA A 8 -10.10 2.32 14.73
CA ALA A 8 -10.58 3.69 14.54
C ALA A 8 -12.05 3.90 14.94
N THR A 9 -12.73 2.85 15.44
CA THR A 9 -14.15 2.90 15.81
C THR A 9 -14.28 3.10 17.31
N ALA A 10 -14.80 4.24 17.73
CA ALA A 10 -15.19 4.43 19.13
C ALA A 10 -16.59 3.88 19.33
N ALA A 11 -16.77 3.05 20.35
CA ALA A 11 -18.08 2.63 20.80
C ALA A 11 -18.58 3.56 21.91
N ALA A 12 -19.83 3.94 21.87
CA ALA A 12 -20.48 4.72 22.92
C ALA A 12 -21.88 4.16 23.20
N THR A 13 -22.29 4.20 24.45
CA THR A 13 -23.67 3.93 24.86
C THR A 13 -24.27 5.19 25.43
N ALA A 14 -25.48 5.50 25.02
CA ALA A 14 -26.24 6.64 25.55
C ALA A 14 -27.61 6.16 26.00
N THR A 15 -28.08 6.65 27.15
CA THR A 15 -29.42 6.37 27.65
C THR A 15 -30.26 7.65 27.53
N SER A 16 -31.43 7.55 26.90
CA SER A 16 -32.40 8.64 26.79
C SER A 16 -33.31 8.72 28.03
N PRO A 17 -34.00 9.85 28.27
CA PRO A 17 -34.96 9.98 29.34
C PRO A 17 -36.13 8.98 29.28
N SER A 18 -36.37 8.36 28.13
CA SER A 18 -37.35 7.29 27.95
C SER A 18 -36.84 5.92 28.40
N GLY A 19 -35.60 5.81 28.91
CA GLY A 19 -34.97 4.55 29.28
C GLY A 19 -34.42 3.74 28.10
N GLU A 20 -34.45 4.27 26.92
CA GLU A 20 -33.89 3.64 25.73
C GLU A 20 -32.35 3.72 25.74
N THR A 21 -31.68 2.61 25.48
CA THR A 21 -30.22 2.56 25.38
C THR A 21 -29.81 2.52 23.92
N ILE A 22 -29.03 3.50 23.50
CA ILE A 22 -28.51 3.62 22.15
C ILE A 22 -27.04 3.19 22.16
N TYR A 23 -26.69 2.20 21.34
CA TYR A 23 -25.33 1.77 21.12
C TYR A 23 -24.80 2.42 19.84
N VAL A 24 -23.69 3.15 19.95
CA VAL A 24 -23.10 3.87 18.81
C VAL A 24 -21.74 3.31 18.52
N LEU A 25 -21.56 2.78 17.31
CA LEU A 25 -20.24 2.50 16.74
C LEU A 25 -19.88 3.67 15.82
N SER A 26 -18.91 4.47 16.21
CA SER A 26 -18.54 5.69 15.49
C SER A 26 -17.28 5.49 14.66
N SER A 27 -17.33 5.96 13.43
CA SER A 27 -16.17 6.12 12.57
C SER A 27 -15.52 7.50 12.74
N GLN A 28 -14.33 7.70 12.15
CA GLN A 28 -13.62 8.98 12.11
C GLN A 28 -13.21 9.56 13.48
N ARG A 29 -12.82 8.68 14.40
CA ARG A 29 -12.28 9.08 15.72
C ARG A 29 -11.10 10.05 15.59
N SER A 30 -10.17 9.76 14.69
CA SER A 30 -8.96 10.57 14.45
C SER A 30 -9.25 11.98 13.95
N PHE A 31 -10.44 12.20 13.39
CA PHE A 31 -10.93 13.51 12.93
C PHE A 31 -11.82 14.23 13.96
N GLY A 32 -11.64 13.96 15.23
CA GLY A 32 -12.35 14.67 16.30
C GLY A 32 -13.75 14.14 16.61
N TRP A 33 -13.98 12.84 16.41
CA TRP A 33 -15.23 12.14 16.79
C TRP A 33 -16.47 12.59 16.00
N VAL A 34 -16.28 13.01 14.75
CA VAL A 34 -17.38 13.58 13.92
C VAL A 34 -18.58 12.64 13.82
N GLY A 35 -18.36 11.33 13.67
CA GLY A 35 -19.43 10.34 13.60
C GLY A 35 -20.23 10.25 14.89
N LEU A 36 -19.59 10.25 16.05
CA LEU A 36 -20.27 10.27 17.35
C LEU A 36 -21.02 11.58 17.55
N ALA A 37 -20.41 12.72 17.20
CA ALA A 37 -21.05 14.04 17.28
C ALA A 37 -22.34 14.11 16.44
N ALA A 38 -22.34 13.53 15.24
CA ALA A 38 -23.50 13.50 14.36
C ALA A 38 -24.67 12.67 14.93
N VAL A 39 -24.37 11.56 15.62
CA VAL A 39 -25.40 10.74 16.29
C VAL A 39 -25.95 11.45 17.51
N LEU A 40 -25.08 11.98 18.36
CA LEU A 40 -25.48 12.69 19.58
C LEU A 40 -26.32 13.94 19.29
N ALA A 41 -26.03 14.66 18.19
CA ALA A 41 -26.82 15.81 17.75
C ALA A 41 -28.28 15.43 17.42
N ARG A 42 -28.55 14.18 17.08
CA ARG A 42 -29.88 13.65 16.77
C ARG A 42 -30.57 13.02 17.97
N ALA A 43 -29.78 12.55 18.96
CA ALA A 43 -30.33 11.88 20.13
C ALA A 43 -31.07 12.82 21.10
N GLY A 44 -30.79 14.11 21.05
CA GLY A 44 -31.42 15.08 21.96
C GLY A 44 -30.86 15.02 23.38
N LYS A 45 -31.75 15.14 24.41
CA LYS A 45 -31.33 15.05 25.83
C LYS A 45 -30.96 13.62 26.18
N LEU A 46 -29.87 13.45 26.96
CA LEU A 46 -29.39 12.20 27.43
C LEU A 46 -29.27 12.19 28.96
N ASP A 47 -29.50 11.04 29.56
CA ASP A 47 -29.29 10.83 31.00
C ASP A 47 -27.86 10.40 31.33
N ALA A 48 -27.24 9.65 30.42
CA ALA A 48 -25.86 9.21 30.57
C ALA A 48 -25.19 8.96 29.20
N LEU A 49 -23.87 9.12 29.16
CA LEU A 49 -23.03 8.76 28.04
C LEU A 49 -21.80 8.02 28.56
N THR A 50 -21.58 6.80 28.07
CA THR A 50 -20.36 6.06 28.29
C THR A 50 -19.61 5.93 26.99
N VAL A 51 -18.35 6.36 26.98
CA VAL A 51 -17.45 6.28 25.83
C VAL A 51 -16.38 5.23 26.10
N LEU A 52 -16.25 4.27 25.21
CA LEU A 52 -15.15 3.31 25.21
C LEU A 52 -14.04 3.88 24.34
N ASP A 53 -12.92 4.23 24.93
CA ASP A 53 -11.78 4.84 24.22
C ASP A 53 -10.49 4.08 24.57
N GLU A 54 -9.63 3.87 23.59
CA GLU A 54 -8.30 3.31 23.87
C GLU A 54 -7.45 4.36 24.60
N GLY A 55 -6.77 3.94 25.65
CA GLY A 55 -5.91 4.79 26.45
C GLY A 55 -4.64 4.08 26.89
N LYS A 56 -3.65 4.88 27.29
CA LYS A 56 -2.34 4.38 27.74
C LYS A 56 -2.36 3.77 29.13
N ALA A 57 -3.43 3.97 29.90
CA ALA A 57 -3.57 3.47 31.27
C ALA A 57 -4.54 2.29 31.31
N ALA A 58 -4.07 1.19 31.89
CA ALA A 58 -4.83 -0.04 32.01
C ALA A 58 -6.09 0.12 32.86
N GLY A 59 -7.23 -0.34 32.34
CA GLY A 59 -8.38 -0.79 33.10
C GLY A 59 -9.10 0.22 34.00
N SER A 60 -9.09 1.54 33.68
CA SER A 60 -9.76 2.53 34.53
C SER A 60 -11.03 3.09 33.87
N ALA A 61 -12.13 3.07 34.62
CA ALA A 61 -13.30 3.89 34.32
C ALA A 61 -13.15 5.24 35.03
N THR A 62 -13.20 6.34 34.28
CA THR A 62 -13.05 7.68 34.80
C THR A 62 -14.23 8.55 34.37
N MET A 63 -14.82 9.27 35.32
CA MET A 63 -15.80 10.34 35.03
C MET A 63 -15.02 11.59 34.62
N LEU A 64 -15.18 12.04 33.39
CA LEU A 64 -14.56 13.25 32.88
C LEU A 64 -15.62 14.36 32.71
N PRO A 65 -15.38 15.55 33.29
CA PRO A 65 -16.20 16.73 32.95
C PRO A 65 -16.16 16.99 31.44
N VAL A 66 -17.31 17.30 30.85
CA VAL A 66 -17.43 17.59 29.41
C VAL A 66 -16.44 18.67 28.96
N ALA A 67 -16.19 19.68 29.80
CA ALA A 67 -15.21 20.72 29.55
C ALA A 67 -13.77 20.21 29.34
N ARG A 68 -13.37 19.09 29.94
CA ARG A 68 -12.06 18.46 29.76
C ARG A 68 -11.93 17.66 28.47
N LEU A 69 -13.03 17.12 27.94
CA LEU A 69 -13.04 16.50 26.61
C LEU A 69 -12.71 17.53 25.50
N GLY A 70 -13.00 18.80 25.76
CA GLY A 70 -12.85 19.89 24.79
C GLY A 70 -11.42 20.37 24.49
N GLN A 71 -10.44 20.03 25.31
CA GLN A 71 -9.06 20.45 25.04
C GLN A 71 -8.45 19.76 23.83
N THR A 72 -8.94 18.56 23.49
CA THR A 72 -8.49 17.79 22.34
C THR A 72 -9.53 17.65 21.23
N LYS A 73 -10.82 17.91 21.49
CA LYS A 73 -11.93 17.51 20.61
C LYS A 73 -13.08 18.54 20.62
N ARG A 74 -12.80 19.78 20.26
CA ARG A 74 -13.76 20.94 20.34
C ARG A 74 -15.14 20.71 19.70
N ALA A 75 -15.24 19.94 18.61
CA ALA A 75 -16.50 19.73 17.93
C ALA A 75 -17.47 18.86 18.76
N ILE A 76 -16.98 17.78 19.37
CA ILE A 76 -17.81 16.87 20.16
C ILE A 76 -18.27 17.51 21.49
N THR A 77 -17.47 18.39 22.10
CA THR A 77 -17.80 19.07 23.35
C THR A 77 -19.06 19.88 23.23
N ARG A 78 -19.25 20.62 22.13
CA ARG A 78 -20.45 21.42 21.89
C ARG A 78 -21.70 20.55 21.77
N VAL A 79 -21.56 19.41 21.09
CA VAL A 79 -22.70 18.49 20.89
C VAL A 79 -23.04 17.77 22.18
N ILE A 80 -22.05 17.31 22.97
CA ILE A 80 -22.31 16.69 24.28
C ILE A 80 -22.92 17.71 25.24
N ALA A 81 -22.43 18.94 25.26
CA ALA A 81 -23.03 20.00 26.07
C ALA A 81 -24.52 20.28 25.70
N SER A 82 -24.87 20.12 24.41
CA SER A 82 -26.29 20.26 23.98
C SER A 82 -27.20 19.12 24.44
N THR A 83 -26.65 17.99 24.87
CA THR A 83 -27.41 16.83 25.43
C THR A 83 -27.80 17.02 26.91
N GLY A 84 -27.28 18.05 27.56
CA GLY A 84 -27.54 18.33 28.98
C GLY A 84 -26.64 17.58 29.96
N LEU A 85 -25.59 16.91 29.48
CA LEU A 85 -24.65 16.19 30.33
C LEU A 85 -23.50 17.09 30.78
N ASP A 86 -23.19 17.06 32.09
CA ASP A 86 -22.03 17.74 32.68
C ASP A 86 -20.76 16.88 32.69
N SER A 87 -20.93 15.57 32.63
CA SER A 87 -19.84 14.61 32.68
C SER A 87 -20.11 13.39 31.79
N VAL A 88 -19.04 12.75 31.35
CA VAL A 88 -19.07 11.56 30.51
C VAL A 88 -18.21 10.49 31.17
N ARG A 89 -18.71 9.27 31.22
CA ARG A 89 -17.92 8.13 31.65
C ARG A 89 -17.04 7.65 30.51
N VAL A 90 -15.72 7.64 30.72
CA VAL A 90 -14.75 7.11 29.76
C VAL A 90 -14.15 5.83 30.34
N VAL A 91 -14.25 4.73 29.57
CA VAL A 91 -13.70 3.44 29.93
C VAL A 91 -12.58 3.11 28.95
N THR A 92 -11.41 2.82 29.48
CA THR A 92 -10.19 2.56 28.69
C THR A 92 -9.70 1.14 28.91
N PRO A 93 -9.70 0.26 27.88
CA PRO A 93 -9.06 -1.04 27.98
C PRO A 93 -7.53 -0.90 28.01
N ALA A 94 -6.87 -1.86 28.65
CA ALA A 94 -5.42 -1.99 28.56
C ALA A 94 -5.02 -2.51 27.17
N VAL A 95 -4.47 -1.65 26.35
CA VAL A 95 -3.97 -2.03 25.02
C VAL A 95 -2.45 -2.01 25.01
N ARG A 96 -1.81 -3.15 24.70
CA ARG A 96 -0.38 -3.20 24.42
C ARG A 96 -0.14 -2.78 22.97
N PHE A 97 0.92 -1.99 22.76
CA PHE A 97 1.32 -1.49 21.45
C PHE A 97 0.23 -0.63 20.77
N ALA A 98 -0.48 0.19 21.57
CA ALA A 98 -1.50 1.09 21.05
C ALA A 98 -0.98 1.96 19.91
N GLY A 99 -1.70 1.99 18.77
CA GLY A 99 -1.31 2.71 17.57
C GLY A 99 -0.32 1.97 16.69
N SER A 100 0.00 0.70 16.98
CA SER A 100 0.82 -0.16 16.11
C SER A 100 -0.06 -1.16 15.33
N LEU A 101 0.51 -1.76 14.29
CA LEU A 101 -0.18 -2.80 13.50
C LEU A 101 -0.41 -4.11 14.27
N VAL A 102 0.19 -4.24 15.46
CA VAL A 102 0.06 -5.42 16.33
C VAL A 102 -0.44 -4.98 17.69
N GLU A 103 -1.62 -4.40 17.72
CA GLU A 103 -2.29 -4.12 18.98
C GLU A 103 -2.76 -5.42 19.61
N SER A 104 -2.50 -5.62 20.90
CA SER A 104 -2.98 -6.76 21.63
C SER A 104 -3.75 -6.33 22.87
N VAL A 105 -4.94 -6.89 23.03
CA VAL A 105 -5.80 -6.70 24.19
C VAL A 105 -6.01 -8.06 24.83
N ALA A 106 -5.92 -8.13 26.15
CA ALA A 106 -6.25 -9.37 26.86
C ALA A 106 -7.75 -9.68 26.69
N ALA A 107 -8.08 -10.93 26.39
CA ALA A 107 -9.49 -11.35 26.24
C ALA A 107 -10.31 -11.08 27.51
N ALA A 108 -9.68 -11.15 28.68
CA ALA A 108 -10.30 -10.81 29.97
C ALA A 108 -10.71 -9.33 30.05
N ASP A 109 -9.90 -8.42 29.49
CA ASP A 109 -10.19 -6.98 29.47
C ASP A 109 -11.35 -6.66 28.53
N VAL A 110 -11.41 -7.34 27.37
CA VAL A 110 -12.55 -7.24 26.44
C VAL A 110 -13.82 -7.74 27.09
N HIS A 111 -13.75 -8.86 27.82
CA HIS A 111 -14.91 -9.43 28.54
C HIS A 111 -15.39 -8.50 29.67
N ALA A 112 -14.47 -7.91 30.42
CA ALA A 112 -14.79 -6.94 31.46
C ALA A 112 -15.46 -5.69 30.88
N LEU A 113 -14.99 -5.21 29.76
CA LEU A 113 -15.56 -4.10 29.00
C LEU A 113 -17.00 -4.39 28.53
N LEU A 114 -17.25 -5.58 28.01
CA LEU A 114 -18.58 -6.01 27.54
C LEU A 114 -19.54 -6.11 28.75
N GLN A 115 -19.08 -6.63 29.88
CA GLN A 115 -19.89 -6.69 31.13
C GLN A 115 -20.19 -5.27 31.66
N ASP A 116 -19.24 -4.36 31.59
CA ASP A 116 -19.40 -2.98 32.05
C ASP A 116 -20.34 -2.20 31.15
N ALA A 117 -20.27 -2.41 29.86
CA ALA A 117 -21.21 -1.85 28.86
C ALA A 117 -22.64 -2.38 29.08
N ALA A 118 -22.78 -3.68 29.38
CA ALA A 118 -24.07 -4.28 29.70
C ALA A 118 -24.67 -3.75 31.03
N ARG A 119 -23.84 -3.48 32.04
CA ARG A 119 -24.28 -2.84 33.28
C ARG A 119 -24.66 -1.38 33.13
N ALA A 120 -24.00 -0.67 32.28
CA ALA A 120 -24.31 0.73 31.97
C ALA A 120 -25.64 0.89 31.22
N GLY A 121 -26.13 -0.15 30.53
CA GLY A 121 -27.38 -0.20 29.83
C GLY A 121 -28.63 -0.39 30.68
N GLY A 122 -28.52 -0.40 32.03
CA GLY A 122 -29.64 -0.48 32.96
C GLY A 122 -30.32 -1.85 32.96
N SER A 123 -30.72 -2.33 34.14
CA SER A 123 -31.50 -3.54 34.33
C SER A 123 -32.93 -3.38 33.78
N ALA A 124 -33.11 -3.54 32.52
CA ALA A 124 -34.42 -3.83 31.96
C ALA A 124 -34.54 -5.35 31.81
N GLY A 125 -35.38 -5.94 32.62
CA GLY A 125 -35.93 -7.28 32.65
C GLY A 125 -35.30 -8.37 31.81
N GLY A 126 -34.69 -9.35 32.49
CA GLY A 126 -34.75 -10.76 32.20
C GLY A 126 -34.60 -11.26 30.77
N ALA A 127 -33.49 -10.95 30.12
CA ALA A 127 -33.05 -11.73 28.96
C ALA A 127 -31.80 -12.51 29.40
N THR A 128 -31.97 -13.73 29.84
CA THR A 128 -30.92 -14.74 30.03
C THR A 128 -30.44 -15.31 28.67
N GLY A 129 -30.33 -14.49 27.67
CA GLY A 129 -29.65 -14.82 26.42
C GLY A 129 -28.21 -14.36 26.52
N THR A 130 -27.24 -15.28 26.54
CA THR A 130 -25.88 -14.99 26.18
C THR A 130 -25.95 -14.13 24.89
N PRO A 131 -25.38 -12.90 24.89
CA PRO A 131 -25.35 -12.13 23.65
C PRO A 131 -24.63 -13.03 22.64
N THR A 132 -25.37 -13.56 21.70
CA THR A 132 -24.78 -14.15 20.51
C THR A 132 -24.12 -12.98 19.83
N LEU A 133 -22.83 -12.81 20.07
CA LEU A 133 -22.00 -12.07 19.13
C LEU A 133 -22.34 -12.70 17.79
N LEU A 134 -23.14 -11.99 17.00
CA LEU A 134 -23.10 -12.12 15.56
C LEU A 134 -21.68 -11.65 15.17
N ALA A 135 -20.69 -12.50 15.53
CA ALA A 135 -19.55 -12.62 14.67
C ALA A 135 -20.20 -12.85 13.29
N PRO A 136 -20.02 -11.98 12.30
CA PRO A 136 -20.18 -12.44 10.95
C PRO A 136 -19.33 -13.70 10.99
N ALA A 137 -19.92 -14.84 10.74
CA ALA A 137 -19.18 -16.05 10.56
C ALA A 137 -18.23 -15.71 9.44
N LEU A 138 -17.06 -15.19 9.82
CA LEU A 138 -15.91 -15.13 8.96
C LEU A 138 -15.76 -16.59 8.63
N ASP A 139 -16.22 -16.93 7.44
CA ASP A 139 -16.04 -18.23 6.85
C ASP A 139 -14.54 -18.36 6.54
N THR A 140 -13.74 -18.14 7.60
CA THR A 140 -12.28 -18.22 7.59
C THR A 140 -11.86 -19.64 7.22
N ALA A 141 -12.70 -20.63 7.57
CA ALA A 141 -12.51 -22.00 7.11
C ALA A 141 -12.71 -22.13 5.59
N ARG A 142 -13.70 -21.46 5.01
CA ARG A 142 -13.89 -21.43 3.55
C ARG A 142 -12.86 -20.57 2.85
N ALA A 143 -12.50 -19.43 3.40
CA ALA A 143 -11.44 -18.59 2.83
C ALA A 143 -10.07 -19.30 2.84
N THR A 144 -9.71 -20.00 3.93
CA THR A 144 -8.47 -20.79 3.99
C THR A 144 -8.53 -22.06 3.15
N ALA A 145 -9.66 -22.72 3.06
CA ALA A 145 -9.83 -23.89 2.19
C ALA A 145 -9.75 -23.49 0.70
N ASN A 146 -10.34 -22.36 0.33
CA ASN A 146 -10.23 -21.83 -1.05
C ASN A 146 -8.83 -21.32 -1.38
N ALA A 147 -8.07 -20.80 -0.41
CA ALA A 147 -6.69 -20.37 -0.61
C ALA A 147 -5.71 -21.53 -0.88
N ARG A 148 -6.09 -22.76 -0.50
CA ARG A 148 -5.25 -23.98 -0.68
C ARG A 148 -5.55 -24.79 -1.95
N ARG A 149 -6.61 -24.47 -2.68
CA ARG A 149 -6.88 -25.17 -3.95
C ARG A 149 -5.95 -24.63 -5.03
N PRO A 150 -5.32 -25.52 -5.84
CA PRO A 150 -4.63 -25.11 -7.05
C PRO A 150 -5.63 -24.31 -7.91
N ARG A 151 -5.28 -23.07 -8.24
CA ARG A 151 -6.15 -22.21 -9.05
C ARG A 151 -5.83 -22.40 -10.51
N THR A 152 -6.84 -22.76 -11.27
CA THR A 152 -6.80 -22.87 -12.74
C THR A 152 -7.43 -21.66 -13.41
N ASP A 153 -7.45 -20.48 -12.70
CA ASP A 153 -8.02 -19.29 -13.29
C ASP A 153 -7.08 -18.70 -14.38
N ALA A 154 -7.66 -17.87 -15.24
CA ALA A 154 -6.97 -17.26 -16.37
C ALA A 154 -5.78 -16.35 -15.97
N PHE A 155 -5.64 -16.01 -14.68
CA PHE A 155 -4.62 -15.11 -14.17
C PHE A 155 -3.41 -15.83 -13.55
N GLY A 156 -3.41 -17.16 -13.47
CA GLY A 156 -2.37 -17.91 -12.77
C GLY A 156 -0.94 -17.64 -13.27
N ALA A 157 -0.76 -17.36 -14.56
CA ALA A 157 0.53 -17.01 -15.11
C ALA A 157 1.01 -15.63 -14.63
N ILE A 158 0.13 -14.63 -14.63
CA ILE A 158 0.42 -13.27 -14.14
C ILE A 158 0.71 -13.30 -12.64
N GLU A 159 -0.13 -14.00 -11.87
CA GLU A 159 0.07 -14.19 -10.42
C GLU A 159 1.45 -14.78 -10.13
N LYS A 160 1.81 -15.86 -10.82
CA LYS A 160 3.11 -16.52 -10.64
C LYS A 160 4.27 -15.57 -10.96
N THR A 161 4.19 -14.84 -12.06
CA THR A 161 5.23 -13.86 -12.46
C THR A 161 5.35 -12.76 -11.42
N PHE A 162 4.22 -12.14 -11.03
CA PHE A 162 4.19 -11.10 -10.01
C PHE A 162 4.84 -11.58 -8.70
N MET A 163 4.40 -12.72 -8.15
CA MET A 163 4.97 -13.26 -6.92
C MET A 163 6.47 -13.55 -7.04
N THR A 164 6.93 -14.00 -8.21
CA THR A 164 8.34 -14.27 -8.45
C THR A 164 9.18 -13.01 -8.34
N ILE A 165 8.75 -11.89 -8.95
CA ILE A 165 9.56 -10.66 -8.96
C ILE A 165 9.29 -9.76 -7.75
N ALA A 166 8.06 -9.73 -7.21
CA ALA A 166 7.71 -8.91 -6.06
C ALA A 166 8.31 -9.42 -4.74
N ASP A 167 8.61 -10.72 -4.64
CA ASP A 167 9.27 -11.28 -3.46
C ASP A 167 10.78 -11.04 -3.43
N LEU A 168 11.36 -10.57 -4.53
CA LEU A 168 12.78 -10.21 -4.61
C LEU A 168 13.02 -8.80 -4.05
N PRO A 169 14.10 -8.59 -3.29
CA PRO A 169 14.46 -7.24 -2.85
C PRO A 169 14.99 -6.41 -4.03
N GLY A 170 14.61 -5.14 -4.05
CA GLY A 170 15.04 -4.19 -5.07
C GLY A 170 14.83 -2.77 -4.60
N VAL A 171 15.50 -2.37 -3.52
CA VAL A 171 15.58 -0.99 -3.06
C VAL A 171 16.28 -0.14 -4.13
N PRO A 172 15.97 1.16 -4.30
CA PRO A 172 16.65 2.02 -5.26
C PRO A 172 18.19 1.88 -5.23
N GLY A 173 18.78 1.45 -6.34
CA GLY A 173 20.20 1.13 -6.47
C GLY A 173 20.57 -0.35 -6.25
N HIS A 174 19.62 -1.18 -5.81
CA HIS A 174 19.81 -2.61 -5.52
C HIS A 174 18.88 -3.53 -6.36
N GLU A 175 18.44 -3.08 -7.53
CA GLU A 175 17.43 -3.74 -8.36
C GLU A 175 17.96 -4.97 -9.13
N TRP A 176 19.24 -5.27 -9.06
CA TRP A 176 19.89 -6.31 -9.88
C TRP A 176 19.22 -7.68 -9.83
N ARG A 177 18.66 -8.08 -8.65
CA ARG A 177 17.95 -9.37 -8.51
C ARG A 177 16.68 -9.40 -9.33
N VAL A 178 15.93 -8.29 -9.31
CA VAL A 178 14.69 -8.12 -10.07
C VAL A 178 14.98 -8.09 -11.56
N ARG A 179 16.00 -7.33 -11.97
CA ARG A 179 16.43 -7.24 -13.36
C ARG A 179 16.83 -8.62 -13.92
N GLU A 180 17.58 -9.41 -13.15
CA GLU A 180 17.96 -10.76 -13.57
C GLU A 180 16.74 -11.69 -13.68
N ALA A 181 15.80 -11.62 -12.75
CA ALA A 181 14.59 -12.42 -12.80
C ALA A 181 13.72 -12.05 -14.00
N ILE A 182 13.53 -10.75 -14.28
CA ILE A 182 12.80 -10.29 -15.47
C ILE A 182 13.52 -10.79 -16.72
N THR A 183 14.84 -10.60 -16.82
CA THR A 183 15.65 -11.07 -17.95
C THR A 183 15.51 -12.59 -18.17
N ALA A 184 15.48 -13.36 -17.09
CA ALA A 184 15.30 -14.83 -17.18
C ALA A 184 13.92 -15.21 -17.74
N LEU A 185 12.88 -14.43 -17.44
CA LEU A 185 11.49 -14.65 -17.86
C LEU A 185 11.17 -14.09 -19.25
N LEU A 186 12.05 -13.32 -19.85
CA LEU A 186 11.87 -12.82 -21.23
C LEU A 186 11.80 -13.99 -22.23
N PRO A 187 10.94 -13.88 -23.27
CA PRO A 187 10.96 -14.84 -24.38
C PRO A 187 12.31 -14.75 -25.13
N ALA A 188 12.71 -15.84 -25.78
CA ALA A 188 14.04 -15.96 -26.42
C ALA A 188 14.37 -14.77 -27.34
N TRP A 189 13.41 -14.31 -28.15
CA TRP A 189 13.62 -13.19 -29.07
C TRP A 189 13.88 -11.85 -28.35
N ALA A 190 13.26 -11.63 -27.20
CA ALA A 190 13.46 -10.41 -26.40
C ALA A 190 14.74 -10.51 -25.58
N LYS A 191 15.04 -11.69 -25.03
CA LYS A 191 16.26 -11.94 -24.26
C LYS A 191 17.52 -11.69 -25.08
N SER A 192 17.54 -12.05 -26.37
CA SER A 192 18.66 -11.79 -27.27
C SER A 192 18.85 -10.31 -27.62
N ARG A 193 17.85 -9.46 -27.36
CA ARG A 193 17.85 -8.01 -27.59
C ARG A 193 17.94 -7.19 -26.30
N ALA A 194 17.92 -7.86 -25.18
CA ALA A 194 17.97 -7.21 -23.88
C ALA A 194 19.34 -6.56 -23.63
N VAL A 195 19.33 -5.29 -23.30
CA VAL A 195 20.52 -4.49 -22.98
C VAL A 195 20.31 -3.85 -21.61
N VAL A 196 21.35 -3.84 -20.80
CA VAL A 196 21.38 -3.06 -19.56
C VAL A 196 22.20 -1.80 -19.84
N ASP A 197 21.59 -0.63 -19.69
CA ASP A 197 22.28 0.64 -19.88
C ASP A 197 23.19 0.99 -18.69
N SER A 198 23.92 2.09 -18.79
CA SER A 198 24.86 2.55 -17.75
C SER A 198 24.18 2.97 -16.45
N ALA A 199 22.89 3.29 -16.47
CA ALA A 199 22.11 3.59 -15.26
C ALA A 199 21.62 2.32 -14.57
N GLY A 200 21.56 1.20 -15.28
CA GLY A 200 21.05 -0.08 -14.81
C GLY A 200 19.64 -0.43 -15.32
N ASN A 201 19.05 0.37 -16.20
CA ASN A 201 17.77 0.05 -16.82
C ASN A 201 17.91 -1.17 -17.73
N LEU A 202 16.91 -2.05 -17.72
CA LEU A 202 16.80 -3.15 -18.68
C LEU A 202 15.95 -2.67 -19.88
N ILE A 203 16.50 -2.75 -21.08
CA ILE A 203 15.86 -2.25 -22.29
C ILE A 203 15.76 -3.39 -23.31
N VAL A 204 14.58 -3.56 -23.90
CA VAL A 204 14.33 -4.43 -25.05
C VAL A 204 13.79 -3.58 -26.18
N ALA A 205 14.57 -3.40 -27.23
CA ALA A 205 14.15 -2.67 -28.44
C ALA A 205 13.80 -3.64 -29.57
N VAL A 206 12.69 -3.39 -30.25
CA VAL A 206 12.16 -4.27 -31.30
C VAL A 206 11.37 -3.49 -32.33
N GLY A 207 11.32 -4.00 -33.57
CA GLY A 207 10.65 -3.36 -34.70
C GLY A 207 11.61 -2.53 -35.56
N PRO A 208 11.13 -1.97 -36.68
CA PRO A 208 11.93 -1.13 -37.60
C PRO A 208 12.27 0.23 -36.95
N GLU A 209 13.40 0.80 -37.36
CA GLU A 209 13.93 2.07 -36.81
C GLU A 209 13.14 3.30 -37.32
N ARG A 210 11.88 3.37 -36.89
CA ARG A 210 11.00 4.52 -37.21
C ARG A 210 9.92 4.62 -36.14
N ASP A 211 9.38 5.82 -35.98
CA ASP A 211 8.19 6.10 -35.15
C ASP A 211 8.26 5.47 -33.75
N SER A 212 9.41 5.64 -33.08
CA SER A 212 9.72 4.96 -31.83
C SER A 212 8.75 5.31 -30.70
N VAL A 213 8.23 4.30 -30.03
CA VAL A 213 7.43 4.44 -28.80
C VAL A 213 8.09 3.68 -27.64
N ALA A 214 7.97 4.18 -26.41
CA ALA A 214 8.50 3.53 -25.23
C ALA A 214 7.38 3.20 -24.23
N PHE A 215 7.47 2.01 -23.64
CA PHE A 215 6.74 1.62 -22.45
C PHE A 215 7.75 1.47 -21.32
N ILE A 216 7.52 2.14 -20.20
CA ILE A 216 8.46 2.15 -19.08
C ILE A 216 7.73 1.83 -17.77
N ALA A 217 8.31 0.93 -16.96
CA ALA A 217 7.84 0.50 -15.64
C ALA A 217 9.05 0.33 -14.74
N HIS A 218 8.97 0.70 -13.46
CA HIS A 218 10.14 0.61 -12.60
C HIS A 218 10.29 -0.74 -11.88
N MET A 219 11.56 -1.05 -11.53
CA MET A 219 11.95 -2.29 -10.87
C MET A 219 12.16 -2.10 -9.36
N ASP A 220 12.37 -0.89 -8.90
CA ASP A 220 12.63 -0.65 -7.49
C ASP A 220 11.34 -0.65 -6.64
N GLU A 221 11.53 -0.52 -5.37
CA GLU A 221 10.46 -0.44 -4.37
C GLU A 221 10.90 0.50 -3.25
N VAL A 222 9.97 1.26 -2.67
CA VAL A 222 10.26 2.03 -1.45
C VAL A 222 10.73 1.10 -0.34
N SER A 223 11.82 1.46 0.34
CA SER A 223 12.30 0.73 1.49
C SER A 223 13.40 1.50 2.23
N PHE A 224 14.43 0.81 2.70
CA PHE A 224 15.47 1.40 3.52
C PHE A 224 16.86 0.92 3.12
N GLU A 225 17.85 1.69 3.57
CA GLU A 225 19.27 1.37 3.46
C GLU A 225 19.94 1.61 4.80
N VAL A 226 20.92 0.79 5.15
CA VAL A 226 21.72 0.97 6.37
C VAL A 226 22.49 2.27 6.31
N GLU A 227 22.21 3.18 7.24
CA GLU A 227 22.89 4.45 7.39
C GLU A 227 24.00 4.39 8.44
N ALA A 228 23.75 3.70 9.55
CA ALA A 228 24.71 3.54 10.62
C ALA A 228 24.39 2.29 11.47
N ILE A 229 25.41 1.79 12.15
CA ILE A 229 25.31 0.66 13.09
C ILE A 229 25.69 1.19 14.48
N ALA A 230 24.78 1.10 15.45
CA ALA A 230 25.01 1.53 16.82
C ALA A 230 25.75 0.45 17.65
N ARG A 231 26.33 0.86 18.77
CA ARG A 231 27.08 -0.03 19.66
C ARG A 231 26.21 -1.12 20.30
N ASP A 232 24.93 -0.84 20.49
CA ASP A 232 23.91 -1.75 21.03
C ASP A 232 23.35 -2.73 19.99
N GLY A 233 23.91 -2.77 18.79
CA GLY A 233 23.46 -3.65 17.72
C GLY A 233 22.27 -3.13 16.92
N THR A 234 21.66 -2.01 17.30
CA THR A 234 20.61 -1.40 16.47
C THR A 234 21.19 -0.80 15.18
N VAL A 235 20.42 -0.90 14.11
CA VAL A 235 20.81 -0.39 12.79
C VAL A 235 19.92 0.79 12.46
N ARG A 236 20.52 1.96 12.27
CA ARG A 236 19.81 3.14 11.77
C ARG A 236 19.66 3.07 10.27
N LEU A 237 18.46 3.40 9.79
CA LEU A 237 18.04 3.25 8.42
C LEU A 237 17.72 4.58 7.76
N ALA A 238 18.33 4.85 6.63
CA ALA A 238 17.92 5.90 5.71
C ALA A 238 16.76 5.38 4.84
N ARG A 239 15.76 6.22 4.62
CA ARG A 239 14.66 5.91 3.69
C ARG A 239 15.15 5.98 2.25
N ARG A 240 14.64 5.08 1.44
CA ARG A 240 14.76 5.10 0.00
C ARG A 240 13.33 5.10 -0.58
N GLY A 241 12.93 6.25 -1.15
CA GLY A 241 11.57 6.52 -1.60
C GLY A 241 10.63 7.03 -0.51
N GLY A 242 9.38 7.18 -0.88
CA GLY A 242 8.32 7.79 -0.08
C GLY A 242 7.66 6.86 0.94
N VAL A 243 8.43 6.06 1.69
CA VAL A 243 7.88 5.12 2.70
C VAL A 243 6.92 5.81 3.68
N VAL A 244 5.84 5.14 4.05
CA VAL A 244 4.94 5.51 5.13
C VAL A 244 5.47 4.91 6.44
N PRO A 245 6.25 5.65 7.27
CA PRO A 245 7.05 5.04 8.35
C PRO A 245 6.23 4.26 9.37
N SER A 246 5.03 4.76 9.69
CA SER A 246 4.13 4.10 10.65
C SER A 246 3.65 2.72 10.21
N ALA A 247 3.60 2.48 8.90
CA ALA A 247 3.20 1.18 8.36
C ALA A 247 4.31 0.12 8.46
N TRP A 248 5.56 0.55 8.61
CA TRP A 248 6.72 -0.33 8.66
C TRP A 248 7.16 -0.65 10.09
N GLU A 249 6.85 0.22 11.05
CA GLU A 249 7.23 0.02 12.45
C GLU A 249 6.60 -1.24 13.05
N GLY A 250 7.40 -2.04 13.75
CA GLY A 250 6.97 -3.33 14.32
C GLY A 250 6.86 -4.46 13.29
N GLN A 251 7.08 -4.20 12.00
CA GLN A 251 7.07 -5.25 10.98
C GLN A 251 8.37 -6.05 10.96
N PRO A 252 8.32 -7.32 10.52
CA PRO A 252 9.54 -8.08 10.23
C PRO A 252 10.38 -7.40 9.15
N ALA A 253 11.69 -7.33 9.36
CA ALA A 253 12.67 -6.76 8.46
C ALA A 253 13.58 -7.84 7.85
N ALA A 254 14.12 -7.56 6.67
CA ALA A 254 15.16 -8.35 6.04
C ALA A 254 16.29 -7.44 5.53
N LEU A 255 17.50 -7.65 5.99
CA LEU A 255 18.70 -7.02 5.49
C LEU A 255 19.30 -7.90 4.39
N HIS A 256 19.66 -7.29 3.27
CA HIS A 256 20.14 -7.98 2.09
C HIS A 256 21.60 -7.65 1.85
N PHE A 257 22.40 -8.68 1.59
CA PHE A 257 23.78 -8.50 1.19
C PHE A 257 23.88 -8.42 -0.33
N ASP A 258 24.64 -7.47 -0.83
CA ASP A 258 24.94 -7.39 -2.25
C ASP A 258 26.03 -8.38 -2.65
N ARG A 259 26.11 -8.65 -3.95
CA ARG A 259 27.21 -9.42 -4.52
C ARG A 259 28.52 -8.68 -4.31
N VAL A 260 29.55 -9.43 -3.94
CA VAL A 260 30.93 -8.95 -3.95
C VAL A 260 31.65 -9.70 -5.07
N GLY A 261 31.92 -8.98 -6.16
CA GLY A 261 32.48 -9.59 -7.38
C GLY A 261 31.50 -10.56 -8.06
N SER A 262 31.96 -11.76 -8.42
CA SER A 262 31.14 -12.81 -9.06
C SER A 262 30.48 -13.79 -8.09
N SER A 263 30.67 -13.61 -6.78
CA SER A 263 30.09 -14.49 -5.77
C SER A 263 28.59 -14.25 -5.58
N GLU A 264 27.83 -15.31 -5.27
CA GLU A 264 26.45 -15.18 -4.87
C GLU A 264 26.33 -14.33 -3.60
N ALA A 265 25.24 -13.55 -3.54
CA ALA A 265 24.93 -12.78 -2.34
C ALA A 265 24.67 -13.71 -1.15
N ALA A 266 25.20 -13.37 0.02
CA ALA A 266 24.92 -14.07 1.25
C ALA A 266 23.42 -14.10 1.58
N PRO A 267 22.93 -15.09 2.35
CA PRO A 267 21.54 -15.10 2.80
C PRO A 267 21.19 -13.83 3.57
N SER A 268 19.95 -13.36 3.42
CA SER A 268 19.47 -12.18 4.14
C SER A 268 19.42 -12.43 5.65
N LEU A 269 19.76 -11.42 6.45
CA LEU A 269 19.49 -11.42 7.89
C LEU A 269 18.02 -11.07 8.14
N ARG A 270 17.43 -11.69 9.17
CA ARG A 270 16.08 -11.40 9.64
C ARG A 270 16.12 -10.52 10.87
N GLY A 271 15.19 -9.58 10.95
CA GLY A 271 15.09 -8.65 12.06
C GLY A 271 13.70 -8.05 12.17
N VAL A 272 13.62 -6.96 12.89
CA VAL A 272 12.39 -6.20 13.14
C VAL A 272 12.67 -4.72 12.94
N PHE A 273 11.76 -4.01 12.28
CA PHE A 273 11.72 -2.56 12.30
C PHE A 273 11.28 -2.10 13.69
N VAL A 274 12.17 -1.46 14.43
CA VAL A 274 11.91 -1.08 15.81
C VAL A 274 10.86 0.04 15.84
N PRO A 275 9.71 -0.17 16.52
CA PRO A 275 8.69 0.86 16.62
C PRO A 275 9.21 2.01 17.49
N ARG A 276 8.85 3.24 17.12
CA ARG A 276 9.15 4.42 17.96
C ARG A 276 8.36 4.36 19.25
N ASP A 277 9.00 4.72 20.36
CA ASP A 277 8.29 4.95 21.60
C ASP A 277 7.42 6.21 21.54
N SER A 278 6.53 6.37 22.49
CA SER A 278 5.59 7.49 22.53
C SER A 278 6.28 8.87 22.66
N ALA A 279 7.48 8.94 23.22
CA ALA A 279 8.25 10.17 23.34
C ALA A 279 8.85 10.60 21.99
N ARG A 280 9.14 9.64 21.11
CA ARG A 280 9.75 9.84 19.80
C ARG A 280 8.75 9.95 18.66
N LEU A 281 7.44 9.74 18.89
CA LEU A 281 6.40 9.83 17.84
C LEU A 281 6.37 11.20 17.13
N LYS A 282 6.87 12.26 17.76
CA LYS A 282 6.96 13.60 17.19
C LYS A 282 8.27 13.85 16.42
N ALA A 283 9.27 12.99 16.58
CA ALA A 283 10.51 13.14 15.84
C ALA A 283 10.29 12.73 14.38
N PRO A 284 10.83 13.46 13.39
CA PRO A 284 10.85 13.00 12.01
C PRO A 284 11.57 11.65 12.01
N GLY A 285 10.80 10.58 11.71
CA GLY A 285 11.24 9.24 11.97
C GLY A 285 12.48 8.85 11.19
N VAL A 286 13.60 8.74 11.85
CA VAL A 286 14.67 7.85 11.43
C VAL A 286 14.21 6.47 11.81
N SER A 287 14.03 5.59 10.85
CA SER A 287 13.69 4.21 11.10
C SER A 287 14.92 3.50 11.64
N THR A 288 14.72 2.60 12.61
CA THR A 288 15.74 1.71 13.13
C THR A 288 15.28 0.26 12.98
N ALA A 289 16.22 -0.64 12.79
CA ALA A 289 15.96 -2.07 12.78
C ALA A 289 16.91 -2.78 13.75
N TRP A 290 16.46 -3.93 14.23
CA TRP A 290 17.27 -4.81 15.08
C TRP A 290 17.27 -6.22 14.47
N PHE A 291 18.45 -6.82 14.37
CA PHE A 291 18.66 -8.10 13.69
C PHE A 291 19.09 -9.23 14.66
N GLY A 292 18.59 -9.17 15.90
CA GLY A 292 18.76 -10.24 16.86
C GLY A 292 20.10 -10.24 17.62
N VAL A 293 20.86 -9.15 17.57
CA VAL A 293 22.16 -9.01 18.24
C VAL A 293 22.26 -7.70 19.00
N ASP A 294 22.74 -7.75 20.24
CA ASP A 294 22.80 -6.63 21.17
C ASP A 294 24.22 -6.06 21.33
N SER A 295 25.01 -6.08 20.25
CA SER A 295 26.39 -5.60 20.24
C SER A 295 26.84 -5.24 18.82
N ALA A 296 28.08 -4.81 18.64
CA ALA A 296 28.69 -4.57 17.32
C ALA A 296 28.87 -5.84 16.45
N THR A 297 28.36 -6.98 16.88
CA THR A 297 28.37 -8.25 16.15
C THR A 297 27.73 -8.19 14.74
N PRO A 298 26.72 -7.34 14.42
CA PRO A 298 26.24 -7.17 13.06
C PRO A 298 27.36 -6.86 12.06
N VAL A 299 28.34 -6.08 12.48
CA VAL A 299 29.52 -5.78 11.64
C VAL A 299 30.33 -7.03 11.37
N ALA A 300 30.48 -7.90 12.36
CA ALA A 300 31.15 -9.20 12.19
C ALA A 300 30.39 -10.15 11.27
N GLN A 301 29.06 -10.00 11.20
CA GLN A 301 28.18 -10.74 10.26
C GLN A 301 28.16 -10.13 8.85
N GLY A 302 28.96 -9.12 8.59
CA GLY A 302 29.07 -8.50 7.27
C GLY A 302 28.03 -7.39 6.98
N VAL A 303 27.25 -6.95 7.97
CA VAL A 303 26.37 -5.77 7.82
C VAL A 303 27.24 -4.55 7.57
N ARG A 304 26.89 -3.78 6.54
CA ARG A 304 27.61 -2.56 6.13
C ARG A 304 26.64 -1.42 5.88
N VAL A 305 27.12 -0.21 6.07
CA VAL A 305 26.45 1.00 5.55
C VAL A 305 26.24 0.79 4.05
N GLY A 306 25.05 1.15 3.57
CA GLY A 306 24.65 0.93 2.18
C GLY A 306 23.92 -0.41 1.92
N ASN A 307 23.87 -1.36 2.86
CA ASN A 307 23.07 -2.56 2.64
C ASN A 307 21.57 -2.25 2.58
N ALA A 308 20.87 -2.87 1.63
CA ALA A 308 19.43 -2.74 1.48
C ALA A 308 18.67 -3.45 2.61
N VAL A 309 17.60 -2.82 3.10
CA VAL A 309 16.71 -3.39 4.11
C VAL A 309 15.27 -3.25 3.66
N THR A 310 14.54 -4.36 3.56
CA THR A 310 13.13 -4.42 3.15
C THR A 310 12.25 -5.02 4.23
N GLY A 311 10.93 -4.90 4.09
CA GLY A 311 10.00 -5.70 4.86
C GLY A 311 10.14 -7.20 4.53
N TYR A 312 10.13 -8.06 5.54
CA TYR A 312 10.07 -9.50 5.33
C TYR A 312 8.61 -9.94 5.20
N LYS A 313 8.08 -9.75 4.01
CA LYS A 313 6.74 -10.19 3.65
C LYS A 313 6.78 -10.86 2.28
N ARG A 314 6.11 -11.99 2.15
CA ARG A 314 5.88 -12.63 0.86
C ARG A 314 4.53 -12.21 0.29
N SER A 315 4.50 -12.11 -1.02
CA SER A 315 3.26 -11.89 -1.75
C SER A 315 2.29 -13.05 -1.52
N SER A 316 1.01 -12.72 -1.44
CA SER A 316 -0.04 -13.72 -1.20
C SER A 316 -1.35 -13.31 -1.85
N ARG A 317 -2.17 -14.32 -2.17
CA ARG A 317 -3.50 -14.07 -2.68
C ARG A 317 -4.47 -13.81 -1.53
N LEU A 318 -5.27 -12.76 -1.70
CA LEU A 318 -6.40 -12.41 -0.85
C LEU A 318 -7.70 -13.06 -1.40
N GLY A 319 -8.84 -12.53 -1.02
CA GLY A 319 -10.12 -12.98 -1.58
C GLY A 319 -10.26 -12.66 -3.08
N GLY A 320 -10.85 -13.59 -3.84
CA GLY A 320 -11.09 -13.41 -5.27
C GLY A 320 -9.80 -13.33 -6.10
N THR A 321 -9.66 -12.28 -6.89
CA THR A 321 -8.52 -12.03 -7.80
C THR A 321 -7.47 -11.07 -7.22
N ARG A 322 -7.60 -10.68 -5.94
CA ARG A 322 -6.72 -9.70 -5.29
C ARG A 322 -5.45 -10.34 -4.75
N LEU A 323 -4.34 -9.65 -4.91
CA LEU A 323 -3.05 -10.00 -4.32
C LEU A 323 -2.61 -8.92 -3.35
N THR A 324 -1.76 -9.28 -2.41
CA THR A 324 -1.00 -8.36 -1.59
C THR A 324 0.48 -8.70 -1.64
N GLY A 325 1.31 -7.69 -1.72
CA GLY A 325 2.77 -7.81 -1.72
C GLY A 325 3.41 -6.51 -1.26
N ARG A 326 4.67 -6.55 -0.86
CA ARG A 326 5.49 -5.34 -0.80
C ARG A 326 6.00 -5.05 -2.21
N GLY A 327 6.27 -3.80 -2.53
CA GLY A 327 6.78 -3.40 -3.83
C GLY A 327 5.84 -3.79 -4.98
N SER A 328 4.52 -3.88 -4.74
CA SER A 328 3.56 -3.98 -5.83
C SER A 328 3.69 -2.77 -6.74
N ASP A 329 4.04 -1.64 -6.17
CA ASP A 329 4.54 -0.43 -6.78
C ASP A 329 6.06 -0.58 -7.08
N ASP A 330 6.57 -0.75 -8.35
CA ASP A 330 5.74 -1.02 -9.52
C ASP A 330 6.08 -2.40 -10.13
N ARG A 331 6.24 -3.43 -9.28
CA ARG A 331 6.42 -4.82 -9.77
C ARG A 331 5.19 -5.32 -10.52
N THR A 332 4.04 -4.69 -10.29
CA THR A 332 2.79 -4.95 -11.02
C THR A 332 2.91 -4.47 -12.46
N GLY A 333 3.34 -3.22 -12.67
CA GLY A 333 3.59 -2.70 -14.01
C GLY A 333 4.73 -3.42 -14.72
N SER A 334 5.82 -3.71 -13.99
CA SER A 334 6.93 -4.55 -14.49
C SER A 334 6.44 -5.94 -14.94
N THR A 335 5.50 -6.56 -14.20
CA THR A 335 4.84 -7.82 -14.60
C THR A 335 3.99 -7.63 -15.86
N ALA A 336 3.19 -6.58 -15.90
CA ALA A 336 2.33 -6.30 -17.07
C ALA A 336 3.16 -6.08 -18.33
N LEU A 337 4.26 -5.33 -18.22
CA LEU A 337 5.19 -5.08 -19.31
C LEU A 337 5.82 -6.38 -19.82
N LEU A 338 6.26 -7.26 -18.92
CA LEU A 338 6.82 -8.56 -19.27
C LEU A 338 5.80 -9.46 -19.99
N HIS A 339 4.56 -9.53 -19.50
CA HIS A 339 3.51 -10.31 -20.16
C HIS A 339 3.10 -9.73 -21.51
N ALA A 340 3.15 -8.41 -21.68
CA ALA A 340 2.94 -7.78 -22.99
C ALA A 340 4.03 -8.20 -23.98
N VAL A 341 5.31 -8.15 -23.58
CA VAL A 341 6.44 -8.64 -24.38
C VAL A 341 6.28 -10.10 -24.77
N GLN A 342 5.79 -10.95 -23.87
CA GLN A 342 5.54 -12.37 -24.15
C GLN A 342 4.43 -12.60 -25.19
N ARG A 343 3.46 -11.68 -25.29
CA ARG A 343 2.29 -11.78 -26.20
C ARG A 343 2.54 -11.16 -27.58
N ILE A 344 3.55 -10.31 -27.73
CA ILE A 344 3.84 -9.64 -28.98
C ILE A 344 4.58 -10.59 -29.94
N ASN A 345 4.14 -10.58 -31.23
CA ASN A 345 4.93 -11.13 -32.31
C ASN A 345 5.87 -10.04 -32.86
N PRO A 346 7.20 -10.14 -32.65
CA PRO A 346 8.15 -9.12 -33.06
C PRO A 346 8.15 -8.83 -34.56
N ASN A 347 7.75 -9.80 -35.39
CA ASN A 347 7.75 -9.70 -36.84
C ASN A 347 6.55 -8.91 -37.41
N THR A 348 5.54 -8.61 -36.59
CA THR A 348 4.35 -7.85 -37.01
C THR A 348 4.45 -6.36 -36.71
N LEU A 349 5.49 -5.93 -36.01
CA LEU A 349 5.68 -4.54 -35.63
C LEU A 349 6.03 -3.68 -36.85
N THR A 350 5.37 -2.55 -36.96
CA THR A 350 5.55 -1.59 -38.08
C THR A 350 6.36 -0.36 -37.69
N HIS A 351 6.70 -0.24 -36.40
CA HIS A 351 7.47 0.84 -35.80
C HIS A 351 8.36 0.28 -34.69
N LYS A 352 9.29 1.09 -34.20
CA LYS A 352 10.18 0.71 -33.10
C LYS A 352 9.46 0.80 -31.76
N VAL A 353 9.53 -0.25 -30.97
CA VAL A 353 9.00 -0.31 -29.61
C VAL A 353 10.14 -0.58 -28.64
N LEU A 354 10.23 0.24 -27.60
CA LEU A 354 11.17 0.06 -26.49
C LEU A 354 10.38 -0.33 -25.24
N PHE A 355 10.71 -1.48 -24.68
CA PHE A 355 10.23 -1.92 -23.37
C PHE A 355 11.34 -1.68 -22.37
N VAL A 356 11.06 -0.87 -21.36
CA VAL A 356 12.06 -0.39 -20.40
C VAL A 356 11.63 -0.74 -18.98
N TRP A 357 12.48 -1.47 -18.27
CA TRP A 357 12.38 -1.66 -16.84
C TRP A 357 13.40 -0.76 -16.18
N SER A 358 12.94 0.34 -15.62
CA SER A 358 13.77 1.38 -15.04
C SER A 358 14.23 1.06 -13.63
N VAL A 359 15.23 1.79 -13.18
CA VAL A 359 15.80 1.74 -11.84
C VAL A 359 15.68 3.10 -11.15
N ARG A 360 15.64 3.09 -9.81
CA ARG A 360 15.66 4.30 -8.98
C ARG A 360 14.55 5.30 -9.34
N GLU A 361 13.37 4.80 -9.65
CA GLU A 361 12.18 5.64 -9.83
C GLU A 361 11.86 6.32 -8.51
N GLU A 362 11.73 5.53 -7.45
CA GLU A 362 11.46 5.94 -6.07
C GLU A 362 12.58 6.81 -5.47
N GLY A 363 13.76 6.73 -6.07
CA GLY A 363 14.93 7.54 -5.75
C GLY A 363 15.00 8.88 -6.51
N GLY A 364 13.95 9.28 -7.22
CA GLY A 364 13.87 10.53 -7.97
C GLY A 364 13.97 10.36 -9.49
N LEU A 365 13.38 9.30 -10.06
CA LEU A 365 13.26 9.04 -11.50
C LEU A 365 14.62 8.94 -12.23
N LEU A 366 15.67 8.50 -11.52
CA LEU A 366 17.05 8.61 -12.03
C LEU A 366 17.30 7.73 -13.26
N GLY A 367 16.76 6.51 -13.26
CA GLY A 367 16.85 5.60 -14.40
C GLY A 367 16.14 6.16 -15.63
N ALA A 368 14.93 6.65 -15.44
CA ALA A 368 14.14 7.27 -16.50
C ALA A 368 14.79 8.55 -17.04
N GLY A 369 15.37 9.36 -16.16
CA GLY A 369 16.14 10.56 -16.59
C GLY A 369 17.32 10.20 -17.48
N ALA A 370 18.08 9.15 -17.14
CA ALA A 370 19.18 8.65 -17.97
C ALA A 370 18.68 8.07 -19.32
N PHE A 371 17.58 7.29 -19.29
CA PHE A 371 16.95 6.81 -20.51
C PHE A 371 16.46 7.95 -21.40
N GLY A 372 15.82 8.96 -20.80
CA GLY A 372 15.34 10.15 -21.50
C GLY A 372 16.47 10.93 -22.20
N ALA A 373 17.60 11.11 -21.52
CA ALA A 373 18.76 11.78 -22.10
C ALA A 373 19.29 11.09 -23.37
N ASN A 374 19.24 9.76 -23.39
CA ASN A 374 19.78 8.96 -24.50
C ASN A 374 18.75 8.70 -25.63
N HIS A 375 17.47 8.55 -25.29
CA HIS A 375 16.44 8.09 -26.22
C HIS A 375 15.28 9.07 -26.39
N GLY A 376 15.02 9.97 -25.44
CA GLY A 376 13.79 10.75 -25.35
C GLY A 376 13.49 11.57 -26.62
N ARG A 377 14.53 12.16 -27.25
CA ARG A 377 14.36 12.97 -28.48
C ARG A 377 13.94 12.19 -29.72
N SER A 378 14.17 10.88 -29.75
CA SER A 378 13.77 10.00 -30.84
C SER A 378 12.39 9.37 -30.65
N LEU A 379 11.79 9.57 -29.48
CA LEU A 379 10.48 8.99 -29.15
C LEU A 379 9.36 9.86 -29.66
N GLN A 380 8.37 9.26 -30.29
CA GLN A 380 7.11 9.92 -30.62
C GLN A 380 6.17 10.00 -29.41
N ARG A 381 6.23 9.01 -28.50
CA ARG A 381 5.46 8.98 -27.26
C ARG A 381 6.04 8.03 -26.24
N ILE A 382 5.65 8.29 -25.00
CA ILE A 382 6.01 7.50 -23.85
C ILE A 382 4.71 7.02 -23.19
N TYR A 383 4.65 5.74 -22.85
CA TYR A 383 3.65 5.16 -22.00
C TYR A 383 4.31 4.79 -20.68
N SER A 384 4.09 5.61 -19.64
CA SER A 384 4.59 5.31 -18.30
C SER A 384 3.60 4.40 -17.58
N VAL A 385 4.10 3.24 -17.19
CA VAL A 385 3.34 2.24 -16.44
C VAL A 385 3.71 2.39 -14.99
N ASP A 386 2.70 2.55 -14.12
CA ASP A 386 2.94 2.82 -12.71
C ASP A 386 1.65 2.64 -11.89
N THR A 387 1.79 2.60 -10.58
CA THR A 387 0.66 2.52 -9.66
C THR A 387 -0.23 3.77 -9.76
N PHE A 388 -1.53 3.57 -9.65
CA PHE A 388 -2.50 4.62 -9.38
C PHE A 388 -2.97 4.45 -7.93
N VAL A 389 -2.50 5.31 -7.03
CA VAL A 389 -2.89 5.24 -5.62
C VAL A 389 -4.37 5.54 -5.50
N SER A 390 -5.17 4.47 -5.35
CA SER A 390 -6.62 4.57 -5.39
C SER A 390 -7.22 4.81 -4.01
N SER A 391 -8.12 5.78 -3.93
CA SER A 391 -8.98 6.01 -2.75
C SER A 391 -10.13 5.00 -2.61
N ASP A 392 -10.12 3.90 -3.38
CA ASP A 392 -11.07 2.80 -3.25
C ASP A 392 -10.84 2.00 -1.96
N THR A 393 -10.89 2.68 -0.82
CA THR A 393 -10.83 2.09 0.51
C THR A 393 -12.02 2.55 1.35
N PRO A 394 -12.43 1.81 2.38
CA PRO A 394 -13.58 2.18 3.20
C PRO A 394 -13.46 3.52 3.92
N LEU A 395 -12.23 3.99 4.16
CA LEU A 395 -11.94 5.14 5.01
C LEU A 395 -11.56 6.41 4.24
N GLU A 396 -11.34 6.33 2.92
CA GLU A 396 -10.90 7.46 2.11
C GLU A 396 -12.05 8.14 1.37
N ASP A 397 -11.89 9.45 1.13
CA ASP A 397 -12.82 10.22 0.33
C ASP A 397 -12.67 9.84 -1.15
N LYS A 398 -13.79 9.47 -1.77
CA LYS A 398 -13.85 9.07 -3.18
C LYS A 398 -13.90 10.23 -4.15
N ALA A 399 -13.85 11.47 -3.67
CA ALA A 399 -13.87 12.65 -4.52
C ALA A 399 -12.58 12.83 -5.33
N PHE A 400 -11.47 12.22 -4.89
CA PHE A 400 -10.18 12.31 -5.55
C PHE A 400 -9.51 10.93 -5.65
N ALA A 401 -8.77 10.68 -6.74
CA ALA A 401 -8.03 9.45 -7.00
C ALA A 401 -8.87 8.17 -6.92
N TYR A 402 -10.16 8.23 -7.30
CA TYR A 402 -11.05 7.08 -7.20
C TYR A 402 -10.97 6.19 -8.44
N ALA A 403 -10.38 5.01 -8.28
CA ALA A 403 -10.33 3.97 -9.29
C ALA A 403 -10.52 2.60 -8.60
N PRO A 404 -11.76 2.06 -8.56
CA PRO A 404 -12.04 0.79 -7.89
C PRO A 404 -11.24 -0.38 -8.48
N LEU A 405 -10.71 -1.22 -7.58
CA LEU A 405 -9.97 -2.42 -7.97
C LEU A 405 -10.87 -3.40 -8.74
N GLY A 406 -10.32 -3.95 -9.82
CA GLY A 406 -10.98 -4.95 -10.65
C GLY A 406 -11.90 -4.39 -11.72
N GLN A 407 -11.84 -3.09 -12.01
CA GLN A 407 -12.62 -2.41 -13.04
C GLN A 407 -11.81 -2.05 -14.30
N GLY A 408 -10.57 -2.53 -14.38
CA GLY A 408 -9.67 -2.31 -15.51
C GLY A 408 -8.52 -1.35 -15.20
N PHE A 409 -7.62 -1.17 -16.17
CA PHE A 409 -6.48 -0.27 -16.01
C PHE A 409 -6.94 1.19 -15.88
N VAL A 410 -6.09 2.04 -15.33
CA VAL A 410 -6.37 3.47 -15.20
C VAL A 410 -5.60 4.25 -16.27
N LEU A 411 -6.34 5.00 -17.08
CA LEU A 411 -5.75 6.02 -17.95
C LEU A 411 -5.55 7.29 -17.11
N ARG A 412 -4.29 7.52 -16.70
CA ARG A 412 -3.91 8.66 -15.86
C ARG A 412 -3.94 9.95 -16.66
N GLY A 413 -4.89 10.82 -16.38
CA GLY A 413 -5.07 12.09 -17.07
C GLY A 413 -4.16 13.18 -16.57
N LEU A 414 -3.93 13.21 -15.26
CA LEU A 414 -3.15 14.21 -14.54
C LEU A 414 -2.54 13.59 -13.29
N ASP A 415 -1.29 13.95 -13.01
CA ASP A 415 -0.63 13.76 -11.72
C ASP A 415 0.25 14.99 -11.40
N ASP A 416 1.05 14.93 -10.31
CA ASP A 416 1.90 16.06 -9.90
C ASP A 416 3.08 16.30 -10.86
N GLY A 417 3.45 15.33 -11.68
CA GLY A 417 4.58 15.40 -12.62
C GLY A 417 4.20 15.60 -14.07
N ALA A 418 2.96 15.29 -14.48
CA ALA A 418 2.58 15.30 -15.89
C ALA A 418 1.07 15.46 -16.15
N ILE A 419 0.76 15.99 -17.33
CA ILE A 419 -0.58 15.96 -17.92
C ILE A 419 -0.50 15.10 -19.18
N SER A 420 -1.28 14.02 -19.24
CA SER A 420 -1.43 13.24 -20.46
C SER A 420 -2.19 14.06 -21.51
N PRO A 421 -1.61 14.32 -22.69
CA PRO A 421 -2.25 15.16 -23.71
C PRO A 421 -3.61 14.60 -24.14
N PRO A 422 -4.64 15.45 -24.32
CA PRO A 422 -5.99 15.00 -24.69
C PRO A 422 -6.03 14.09 -25.93
N ALA A 423 -5.30 14.44 -27.00
CA ALA A 423 -5.26 13.64 -28.23
C ALA A 423 -4.69 12.23 -28.01
N GLU A 424 -3.64 12.10 -27.16
CA GLU A 424 -3.06 10.82 -26.83
C GLU A 424 -3.98 9.99 -25.89
N ARG A 425 -4.70 10.64 -24.99
CA ARG A 425 -5.73 9.93 -24.18
C ARG A 425 -6.84 9.36 -25.06
N GLU A 426 -7.35 10.15 -26.00
CA GLU A 426 -8.36 9.67 -26.95
C GLU A 426 -7.86 8.51 -27.81
N ARG A 427 -6.58 8.54 -28.22
CA ARG A 427 -5.94 7.41 -28.90
C ARG A 427 -5.98 6.13 -28.05
N VAL A 428 -5.57 6.21 -26.79
CA VAL A 428 -5.61 5.06 -25.86
C VAL A 428 -7.04 4.57 -25.67
N LEU A 429 -8.00 5.48 -25.47
CA LEU A 429 -9.41 5.14 -25.31
C LEU A 429 -9.99 4.48 -26.57
N ALA A 430 -9.60 4.94 -27.76
CA ALA A 430 -10.03 4.34 -29.03
C ALA A 430 -9.54 2.89 -29.14
N VAL A 431 -8.27 2.64 -28.82
CA VAL A 431 -7.69 1.28 -28.81
C VAL A 431 -8.39 0.43 -27.74
N ALA A 432 -8.60 0.94 -26.54
CA ALA A 432 -9.27 0.21 -25.46
C ALA A 432 -10.71 -0.18 -25.86
N ARG A 433 -11.49 0.74 -26.44
CA ARG A 433 -12.84 0.49 -26.96
C ARG A 433 -12.86 -0.57 -28.05
N ALA A 434 -11.96 -0.43 -29.05
CA ALA A 434 -11.89 -1.35 -30.18
C ALA A 434 -11.56 -2.79 -29.75
N GLN A 435 -10.84 -2.96 -28.66
CA GLN A 435 -10.40 -4.25 -28.12
C GLN A 435 -11.25 -4.74 -26.95
N GLY A 436 -12.27 -3.99 -26.53
CA GLY A 436 -13.06 -4.33 -25.32
C GLY A 436 -12.21 -4.45 -24.06
N ILE A 437 -11.24 -3.51 -23.88
CA ILE A 437 -10.37 -3.48 -22.70
C ILE A 437 -10.99 -2.55 -21.67
N PRO A 438 -11.26 -3.03 -20.44
CA PRO A 438 -11.80 -2.18 -19.38
C PRO A 438 -10.79 -1.07 -19.02
N VAL A 439 -11.27 0.18 -18.94
CA VAL A 439 -10.47 1.36 -18.64
C VAL A 439 -11.22 2.31 -17.72
N GLN A 440 -10.49 2.92 -16.78
CA GLN A 440 -10.98 3.92 -15.87
C GLN A 440 -10.19 5.22 -16.10
N PRO A 441 -10.82 6.39 -16.23
CA PRO A 441 -10.10 7.67 -16.22
C PRO A 441 -9.72 8.00 -14.77
N GLY A 442 -8.55 8.61 -14.57
CA GLY A 442 -8.12 8.99 -13.23
C GLY A 442 -7.18 10.18 -13.17
N THR A 443 -7.23 10.88 -12.04
CA THR A 443 -6.25 11.87 -11.61
C THR A 443 -5.76 11.50 -10.23
N THR A 444 -4.46 11.66 -9.94
CA THR A 444 -3.86 11.26 -8.66
C THR A 444 -2.69 12.17 -8.32
N HIS A 445 -2.15 12.01 -7.12
CA HIS A 445 -0.85 12.57 -6.75
C HIS A 445 0.31 11.68 -7.19
N GLY A 446 1.54 12.16 -6.96
CA GLY A 446 2.77 11.48 -7.34
C GLY A 446 3.20 11.80 -8.77
N SER A 447 4.20 11.11 -9.24
CA SER A 447 4.71 11.23 -10.61
C SER A 447 5.03 9.84 -11.16
N THR A 448 5.38 9.78 -12.43
CA THR A 448 5.83 8.55 -13.08
C THR A 448 7.14 8.79 -13.80
N ASP A 449 7.84 7.75 -14.17
CA ASP A 449 9.06 7.79 -14.98
C ASP A 449 8.92 8.66 -16.25
N GLY A 450 7.73 8.69 -16.84
CA GLY A 450 7.47 9.48 -18.02
C GLY A 450 7.66 10.98 -17.82
N SER A 451 7.50 11.50 -16.59
CA SER A 451 7.71 12.91 -16.28
C SER A 451 9.20 13.33 -16.42
N ALA A 452 10.13 12.40 -16.18
CA ALA A 452 11.57 12.65 -16.40
C ALA A 452 11.99 12.55 -17.88
N ILE A 453 11.18 11.91 -18.72
CA ILE A 453 11.48 11.71 -20.14
C ILE A 453 10.76 12.76 -21.01
N ALA A 454 9.56 13.19 -20.64
CA ALA A 454 8.75 14.15 -21.37
C ALA A 454 9.47 15.49 -21.70
N PRO A 455 10.39 16.04 -20.88
CA PRO A 455 11.14 17.24 -21.21
C PRO A 455 11.99 17.13 -22.48
N TYR A 456 12.27 15.91 -22.97
CA TYR A 456 13.00 15.69 -24.21
C TYR A 456 12.10 15.76 -25.47
N GLY A 457 10.78 15.99 -25.30
CA GLY A 457 9.85 16.33 -26.39
C GLY A 457 8.75 15.31 -26.66
N ALA A 458 8.85 14.09 -26.17
CA ALA A 458 7.81 13.08 -26.37
C ALA A 458 6.65 13.27 -25.36
N PRO A 459 5.36 13.23 -25.82
CA PRO A 459 4.23 13.24 -24.92
C PRO A 459 4.23 12.01 -24.02
N ASN A 460 3.95 12.23 -22.73
CA ASN A 460 3.78 11.17 -21.73
C ASN A 460 2.31 10.83 -21.53
N VAL A 461 1.99 9.54 -21.50
CA VAL A 461 0.65 9.01 -21.18
C VAL A 461 0.79 7.97 -20.07
N GLY A 462 0.16 8.22 -18.93
CA GLY A 462 0.17 7.29 -17.81
C GLY A 462 -0.82 6.13 -18.05
N LEU A 463 -0.31 4.91 -18.03
CA LEU A 463 -1.07 3.66 -18.04
C LEU A 463 -0.90 2.99 -16.69
N SER A 464 -1.88 3.15 -15.82
CA SER A 464 -1.74 2.73 -14.42
C SER A 464 -2.61 1.54 -14.06
N TRP A 465 -2.26 0.88 -12.98
CA TRP A 465 -3.11 -0.10 -12.30
C TRP A 465 -3.57 0.48 -10.96
N PRO A 466 -4.85 0.32 -10.57
CA PRO A 466 -5.32 0.82 -9.29
C PRO A 466 -4.73 -0.01 -8.15
N GLY A 467 -4.04 0.66 -7.23
CA GLY A 467 -3.42 0.06 -6.05
C GLY A 467 -3.96 0.66 -4.76
N ARG A 468 -4.02 -0.14 -3.70
CA ARG A 468 -4.33 0.31 -2.34
C ARG A 468 -3.10 0.22 -1.46
N TYR A 469 -3.01 1.15 -0.51
CA TYR A 469 -1.98 1.13 0.53
C TYR A 469 -0.55 1.24 -0.02
N SER A 470 -0.37 2.00 -1.11
CA SER A 470 0.94 2.25 -1.72
C SER A 470 1.97 2.71 -0.69
N HIS A 471 3.24 2.35 -0.91
CA HIS A 471 4.39 2.67 -0.05
C HIS A 471 4.33 2.04 1.35
N THR A 472 3.50 1.00 1.51
CA THR A 472 3.43 0.19 2.74
C THR A 472 3.86 -1.26 2.46
N PRO A 473 4.19 -2.06 3.49
CA PRO A 473 4.47 -3.49 3.27
C PRO A 473 3.28 -4.29 2.76
N GLY A 474 2.08 -3.71 2.73
CA GLY A 474 0.80 -4.40 2.50
C GLY A 474 0.01 -3.91 1.30
N GLU A 475 0.66 -3.47 0.23
CA GLU A 475 0.02 -3.03 -1.00
C GLU A 475 -0.90 -4.09 -1.60
N VAL A 476 -1.99 -3.64 -2.23
CA VAL A 476 -3.02 -4.53 -2.79
C VAL A 476 -3.33 -4.16 -4.23
N LEU A 477 -3.38 -5.17 -5.08
CA LEU A 477 -3.75 -5.10 -6.50
C LEU A 477 -4.86 -6.10 -6.83
N ASP A 478 -5.48 -5.96 -8.02
CA ASP A 478 -6.40 -6.94 -8.59
C ASP A 478 -5.90 -7.45 -9.94
N LEU A 479 -5.81 -8.75 -10.12
CA LEU A 479 -5.31 -9.40 -11.33
C LEU A 479 -6.10 -9.06 -12.61
N ARG A 480 -7.36 -8.66 -12.47
CA ARG A 480 -8.19 -8.21 -13.60
C ARG A 480 -7.67 -6.89 -14.18
N ASP A 481 -7.21 -5.99 -13.32
CA ASP A 481 -6.64 -4.71 -13.72
C ASP A 481 -5.28 -4.91 -14.39
N VAL A 482 -4.47 -5.83 -13.85
CA VAL A 482 -3.17 -6.21 -14.44
C VAL A 482 -3.37 -6.82 -15.83
N GLU A 483 -4.34 -7.73 -16.00
CA GLU A 483 -4.66 -8.29 -17.31
C GLU A 483 -5.13 -7.20 -18.30
N ALA A 484 -5.96 -6.26 -17.85
CA ALA A 484 -6.38 -5.12 -18.68
C ALA A 484 -5.16 -4.27 -19.10
N LEU A 485 -4.23 -4.05 -18.18
CA LEU A 485 -2.98 -3.34 -18.44
C LEU A 485 -2.08 -4.09 -19.45
N VAL A 486 -1.92 -5.39 -19.30
CA VAL A 486 -1.20 -6.25 -20.28
C VAL A 486 -1.82 -6.11 -21.66
N ARG A 487 -3.15 -6.18 -21.75
CA ARG A 487 -3.87 -6.08 -23.03
C ARG A 487 -3.69 -4.73 -23.70
N ILE A 488 -3.79 -3.63 -22.94
CA ILE A 488 -3.63 -2.30 -23.52
C ILE A 488 -2.19 -2.03 -23.95
N ILE A 489 -1.18 -2.43 -23.18
CA ILE A 489 0.23 -2.33 -23.57
C ILE A 489 0.48 -3.12 -24.86
N THR A 490 0.00 -4.36 -24.93
CA THR A 490 0.13 -5.21 -26.12
C THR A 490 -0.53 -4.56 -27.34
N ALA A 491 -1.75 -4.05 -27.18
CA ALA A 491 -2.50 -3.42 -28.27
C ALA A 491 -1.85 -2.13 -28.77
N LEU A 492 -1.37 -1.26 -27.87
CA LEU A 492 -0.69 -0.01 -28.22
C LEU A 492 0.68 -0.26 -28.85
N ALA A 493 1.38 -1.33 -28.47
CA ALA A 493 2.66 -1.69 -29.07
C ALA A 493 2.54 -2.11 -30.54
N VAL A 494 1.39 -2.61 -30.98
CA VAL A 494 1.15 -3.01 -32.38
C VAL A 494 0.31 -1.99 -33.17
N ALA A 495 -0.35 -1.05 -32.48
CA ALA A 495 -1.16 0.00 -33.11
C ALA A 495 -0.27 1.05 -33.81
N ARG A 496 -0.74 1.56 -34.96
CA ARG A 496 -0.10 2.69 -35.66
C ARG A 496 -0.45 4.04 -35.05
#